data_cb8d03e72166c379aa5b0507a3247c36
#
_entry.id   cb8d03e72166c379aa5b0507a3247c36
#
_cell.length_a   1.000
_cell.length_b   1.000
_cell.length_c   1.000
_cell.angle_alpha   90.00
_cell.angle_beta   90.00
_cell.angle_gamma   90.00
#
_symmetry.space_group_name_H-M   'P 1'
#
loop_
_entity.id
_entity.type
_entity.pdbx_description
1 polymer ?
#
loop_
_entity_poly.entity_id
_entity_poly.type
_entity_poly.pdbx_seq_one_letter_code
_entity_poly.pdbx_strand_id
1 'polypeptide(L)'
;MIYVTKGAIDMPFSRHTRRSVFSIGAASLAAAFLFLTPENTHAADTTAKIHILTLDSGSNAIVLESVDDNGQKIFGMVDSGEDWDYPDGSDPRYPLRSGITTSTGYDDEVLSYLDSLGVTSDNLQFYVATHPHSDHIGTGDTIVRLYSPDRVYLLPYDDSYIYNTARLWDNLYVYDQLLTAVEETEGVTLIQHLNPGAASAEEGSPDFAFGNFQIQIVNYEEDYLTSPKEDANQFCLGVIASANNHRAFLTSDIDDVEGDASRIVSNYGLYSIDLMTSNHHGYPNAVDADYLAAVNPEYFIQTGDFRIMDNDTVETLTSLGLRVFSTTEYSGDLPAVIADFSGSAVTSNVDDTYEIYRGRSSKLVAYHDGIPYSGFFTRGGQKYYADSSHLLVCSTSWRDTETGIEYTSDENGVITNERHVIGWVKRDGKWYYYNDDETPYTGWLTLDHKTYYLGADGVMATGWLLLDGDYYYFSGSGEMQTGWQFISNNWYYLAKDTGIMYSSGWHADPETKTMYYFYTWGGAARNTTLTLNGYRVKFLSWGGISGSTWLYHDGAWYYVQKYSCVTNGWYQIDGAWYFMNADGSLKQNESFQIGRAHV
;
A
#
# COMPACT_ATOMS: atom_id res chain seq x y z
N MET A 1 -3.99 19.72 -39.46
CA MET A 1 -4.53 18.98 -40.61
C MET A 1 -5.18 17.71 -40.04
N ILE A 2 -6.52 17.72 -40.04
CA ILE A 2 -7.46 16.64 -40.44
C ILE A 2 -7.49 15.46 -39.44
N TYR A 3 -8.56 15.07 -38.90
CA TYR A 3 -10.00 15.08 -38.79
C TYR A 3 -10.43 13.97 -37.85
N VAL A 4 -11.30 14.30 -36.99
CA VAL A 4 -12.32 13.61 -36.24
C VAL A 4 -13.12 12.59 -37.07
N THR A 5 -13.45 11.42 -36.48
CA THR A 5 -14.82 10.90 -36.57
C THR A 5 -15.17 10.02 -35.36
N LYS A 6 -16.33 10.35 -34.80
CA LYS A 6 -17.14 9.55 -33.86
C LYS A 6 -17.74 8.35 -34.61
N GLY A 7 -17.96 7.27 -33.88
CA GLY A 7 -18.82 6.18 -34.30
C GLY A 7 -19.31 5.39 -33.10
N ALA A 8 -20.47 5.76 -32.59
CA ALA A 8 -21.28 4.91 -31.71
C ALA A 8 -22.04 3.91 -32.61
N ILE A 9 -22.11 2.64 -32.18
CA ILE A 9 -23.13 1.71 -32.71
C ILE A 9 -23.67 0.87 -31.56
N ASP A 10 -24.98 0.88 -31.51
CA ASP A 10 -25.90 0.24 -30.59
C ASP A 10 -25.85 -1.29 -30.58
N MET A 11 -26.34 -1.82 -29.47
CA MET A 11 -26.81 -3.20 -29.32
C MET A 11 -28.04 -3.49 -30.20
N PRO A 12 -28.33 -4.77 -30.47
CA PRO A 12 -29.65 -5.22 -30.08
C PRO A 12 -29.70 -6.58 -29.33
N PHE A 13 -30.59 -6.63 -28.35
CA PHE A 13 -31.22 -7.81 -27.78
C PHE A 13 -31.96 -8.63 -28.84
N SER A 14 -31.90 -9.95 -28.75
CA SER A 14 -32.96 -10.82 -29.28
C SER A 14 -33.08 -12.11 -28.44
N ARG A 15 -34.23 -12.18 -27.79
CA ARG A 15 -34.79 -13.43 -27.24
C ARG A 15 -35.39 -14.23 -28.40
N HIS A 16 -35.19 -15.54 -28.43
CA HIS A 16 -36.19 -16.45 -29.02
C HIS A 16 -36.21 -17.78 -28.30
N THR A 17 -37.31 -18.00 -27.63
CA THR A 17 -37.89 -19.28 -27.24
C THR A 17 -38.26 -20.15 -28.44
N ARG A 18 -38.01 -21.45 -28.39
CA ARG A 18 -38.89 -22.46 -29.02
C ARG A 18 -38.86 -23.78 -28.24
N ARG A 19 -40.05 -24.12 -27.77
CA ARG A 19 -40.44 -25.47 -27.33
C ARG A 19 -40.54 -26.38 -28.54
N SER A 20 -40.17 -27.66 -28.39
CA SER A 20 -40.77 -28.74 -29.17
C SER A 20 -40.97 -29.95 -28.26
N VAL A 21 -42.20 -30.34 -28.19
CA VAL A 21 -42.72 -31.54 -27.55
C VAL A 21 -42.63 -32.70 -28.56
N PHE A 22 -42.15 -33.86 -28.18
CA PHE A 22 -42.60 -35.15 -28.73
C PHE A 22 -42.65 -36.22 -27.66
N SER A 23 -43.82 -36.83 -27.57
CA SER A 23 -44.21 -37.95 -26.72
C SER A 23 -44.04 -39.29 -27.45
N ILE A 24 -44.03 -40.34 -26.61
CA ILE A 24 -44.50 -41.73 -26.81
C ILE A 24 -43.42 -42.80 -26.64
N GLY A 25 -43.70 -43.70 -25.72
CA GLY A 25 -43.09 -45.03 -25.65
C GLY A 25 -43.01 -45.62 -24.26
N ALA A 26 -44.11 -46.11 -23.72
CA ALA A 26 -44.13 -46.91 -22.49
C ALA A 26 -43.56 -48.31 -22.73
N ALA A 27 -42.63 -48.74 -21.92
CA ALA A 27 -42.31 -50.14 -21.68
C ALA A 27 -42.00 -50.36 -20.21
N SER A 28 -42.86 -51.05 -19.52
CA SER A 28 -42.75 -51.44 -18.13
C SER A 28 -41.64 -52.51 -17.97
N LEU A 29 -40.63 -52.25 -17.17
CA LEU A 29 -39.80 -53.25 -16.51
C LEU A 29 -39.73 -52.93 -15.02
N ALA A 30 -40.28 -53.81 -14.21
CA ALA A 30 -40.12 -53.78 -12.75
C ALA A 30 -38.63 -54.08 -12.44
N ALA A 31 -37.93 -53.07 -11.88
CA ALA A 31 -36.64 -53.28 -11.27
C ALA A 31 -36.75 -52.93 -9.77
N ALA A 32 -36.29 -53.85 -8.95
CA ALA A 32 -36.27 -53.81 -7.51
C ALA A 32 -35.60 -52.51 -7.03
N PHE A 33 -36.33 -51.72 -6.20
CA PHE A 33 -35.74 -50.64 -5.43
C PHE A 33 -34.85 -51.24 -4.32
N LEU A 34 -33.57 -51.35 -4.57
CA LEU A 34 -32.59 -51.30 -3.50
C LEU A 34 -32.56 -49.84 -2.99
N PHE A 35 -33.03 -49.62 -1.79
CA PHE A 35 -32.77 -48.41 -1.04
C PHE A 35 -31.25 -48.38 -0.74
N LEU A 36 -30.47 -47.79 -1.62
CA LEU A 36 -29.17 -47.23 -1.26
C LEU A 36 -29.49 -46.02 -0.37
N THR A 37 -29.29 -46.17 0.94
CA THR A 37 -29.06 -45.02 1.81
C THR A 37 -27.95 -44.20 1.15
N PRO A 38 -28.08 -42.87 1.03
CA PRO A 38 -26.92 -42.10 0.66
C PRO A 38 -25.89 -42.30 1.78
N GLU A 39 -24.80 -42.97 1.46
CA GLU A 39 -23.59 -42.80 2.23
C GLU A 39 -23.34 -41.29 2.19
N ASN A 40 -23.39 -40.68 3.36
CA ASN A 40 -22.82 -39.34 3.54
C ASN A 40 -21.32 -39.50 3.20
N THR A 41 -20.94 -39.26 1.95
CA THR A 41 -19.57 -38.94 1.63
C THR A 41 -19.30 -37.62 2.29
N HIS A 42 -18.85 -37.64 3.56
CA HIS A 42 -18.13 -36.48 4.09
C HIS A 42 -17.02 -36.20 3.09
N ALA A 43 -16.95 -34.98 2.60
CA ALA A 43 -15.76 -34.55 1.89
C ALA A 43 -14.57 -34.94 2.78
N ALA A 44 -13.54 -35.56 2.21
CA ALA A 44 -12.35 -35.88 2.97
C ALA A 44 -11.81 -34.61 3.59
N ASP A 45 -11.47 -34.67 4.86
CA ASP A 45 -10.82 -33.53 5.52
C ASP A 45 -9.45 -33.33 4.88
N THR A 46 -9.22 -32.13 4.33
CA THR A 46 -7.98 -31.78 3.63
C THR A 46 -7.04 -30.94 4.49
N THR A 47 -7.26 -30.89 5.80
CA THR A 47 -6.42 -30.10 6.72
C THR A 47 -4.94 -30.39 6.52
N ALA A 48 -4.20 -29.33 6.17
CA ALA A 48 -2.76 -29.35 5.98
C ALA A 48 -2.23 -27.94 6.28
N LYS A 49 -1.68 -27.72 7.49
CA LYS A 49 -1.21 -26.40 7.93
C LYS A 49 0.21 -26.46 8.45
N ILE A 50 0.94 -25.40 8.20
CA ILE A 50 2.30 -25.19 8.72
C ILE A 50 2.23 -23.96 9.63
N HIS A 51 2.59 -24.14 10.90
CA HIS A 51 2.63 -23.13 11.93
C HIS A 51 4.10 -22.81 12.24
N ILE A 52 4.52 -21.59 11.96
CA ILE A 52 5.88 -21.11 12.23
C ILE A 52 5.76 -20.20 13.44
N LEU A 53 6.28 -20.60 14.58
CA LEU A 53 6.12 -19.88 15.84
C LEU A 53 6.81 -18.53 15.80
N THR A 54 6.19 -17.53 16.42
CA THR A 54 6.70 -16.16 16.45
C THR A 54 7.55 -15.94 17.71
N LEU A 55 8.73 -16.55 17.71
CA LEU A 55 9.71 -16.43 18.77
C LEU A 55 10.65 -15.25 18.49
N ASP A 56 11.08 -14.55 19.55
CA ASP A 56 12.07 -13.49 19.40
C ASP A 56 13.46 -14.07 19.10
N SER A 57 14.34 -13.25 18.54
CA SER A 57 15.78 -13.51 18.42
C SER A 57 16.25 -14.71 17.59
N GLY A 58 15.44 -15.20 16.64
CA GLY A 58 15.91 -16.20 15.68
C GLY A 58 15.77 -17.65 16.14
N SER A 59 15.05 -17.94 17.22
CA SER A 59 14.68 -19.30 17.57
C SER A 59 13.70 -19.90 16.56
N ASN A 60 13.89 -21.17 16.22
CA ASN A 60 13.10 -21.84 15.19
C ASN A 60 12.25 -22.97 15.79
N ALA A 61 10.93 -22.87 15.66
CA ALA A 61 10.00 -23.92 16.04
C ALA A 61 8.84 -23.95 15.06
N ILE A 62 8.61 -25.09 14.41
CA ILE A 62 7.60 -25.24 13.36
C ILE A 62 6.75 -26.46 13.65
N VAL A 63 5.42 -26.30 13.58
CA VAL A 63 4.44 -27.38 13.77
C VAL A 63 3.68 -27.62 12.47
N LEU A 64 3.58 -28.87 12.06
CA LEU A 64 2.73 -29.30 10.97
C LEU A 64 1.45 -29.90 11.56
N GLU A 65 0.29 -29.40 11.14
CA GLU A 65 -1.04 -29.90 11.51
C GLU A 65 -1.68 -30.60 10.32
N SER A 66 -2.12 -31.84 10.51
CA SER A 66 -2.88 -32.59 9.52
C SER A 66 -3.97 -33.44 10.21
N VAL A 67 -4.59 -34.34 9.45
CA VAL A 67 -5.54 -35.32 9.98
C VAL A 67 -5.18 -36.72 9.48
N ASP A 68 -5.44 -37.72 10.31
CA ASP A 68 -5.32 -39.12 9.95
C ASP A 68 -6.52 -39.60 9.10
N ASP A 69 -6.49 -40.86 8.69
CA ASP A 69 -7.57 -41.51 7.90
C ASP A 69 -8.95 -41.50 8.62
N ASN A 70 -8.99 -41.27 9.92
CA ASN A 70 -10.21 -41.18 10.72
C ASN A 70 -10.66 -39.72 10.94
N GLY A 71 -9.93 -38.71 10.40
CA GLY A 71 -10.20 -37.28 10.59
C GLY A 71 -9.76 -36.78 11.95
N GLN A 72 -8.88 -37.48 12.68
CA GLN A 72 -8.32 -37.02 13.94
C GLN A 72 -7.08 -36.17 13.65
N LYS A 73 -6.91 -35.05 14.40
CA LYS A 73 -5.73 -34.21 14.28
C LYS A 73 -4.47 -35.00 14.66
N ILE A 74 -3.46 -34.88 13.79
CA ILE A 74 -2.11 -35.34 14.01
C ILE A 74 -1.12 -34.21 13.79
N PHE A 75 0.01 -34.27 14.48
CA PHE A 75 1.02 -33.25 14.47
C PHE A 75 2.40 -33.81 14.16
N GLY A 76 3.22 -32.99 13.50
CA GLY A 76 4.64 -33.18 13.33
C GLY A 76 5.36 -31.89 13.73
N MET A 77 6.62 -32.00 14.11
CA MET A 77 7.40 -30.85 14.51
C MET A 77 8.75 -30.79 13.82
N VAL A 78 9.22 -29.61 13.49
CA VAL A 78 10.56 -29.33 12.96
C VAL A 78 11.15 -28.24 13.81
N ASP A 79 12.26 -28.53 14.50
CA ASP A 79 12.86 -27.71 15.54
C ASP A 79 11.91 -27.34 16.69
N SER A 80 12.42 -26.81 17.78
CA SER A 80 11.68 -26.59 19.02
C SER A 80 12.01 -25.30 19.74
N GLY A 81 12.96 -24.52 19.22
CA GLY A 81 13.40 -23.26 19.81
C GLY A 81 14.40 -23.40 20.97
N GLU A 82 14.92 -22.26 21.38
CA GLU A 82 15.83 -22.08 22.52
C GLU A 82 15.11 -22.39 23.83
N ASP A 83 15.83 -22.99 24.79
CA ASP A 83 15.36 -23.20 26.15
C ASP A 83 16.11 -22.35 27.21
N TRP A 84 15.74 -22.48 28.48
CA TRP A 84 16.41 -21.82 29.59
C TRP A 84 17.63 -22.62 30.13
N ASP A 85 17.84 -23.84 29.66
CA ASP A 85 18.88 -24.73 30.11
C ASP A 85 20.20 -24.49 29.36
N TYR A 86 21.29 -24.39 30.10
CA TYR A 86 22.64 -24.28 29.57
C TYR A 86 23.66 -24.92 30.50
N PRO A 87 24.82 -25.38 29.98
CA PRO A 87 25.83 -26.01 30.80
C PRO A 87 26.42 -25.04 31.81
N ASP A 88 26.53 -25.48 33.07
CA ASP A 88 27.15 -24.70 34.15
C ASP A 88 28.69 -24.82 34.18
N GLY A 89 29.26 -25.62 33.27
CA GLY A 89 30.71 -25.89 33.17
C GLY A 89 31.27 -26.83 34.23
N SER A 90 30.43 -27.45 35.07
CA SER A 90 30.86 -28.40 36.06
C SER A 90 31.25 -29.76 35.49
N ASP A 91 30.63 -30.18 34.41
CA ASP A 91 31.00 -31.37 33.62
C ASP A 91 32.00 -30.96 32.51
N PRO A 92 33.20 -31.56 32.48
CA PRO A 92 34.21 -31.26 31.46
C PRO A 92 33.78 -31.52 30.01
N ARG A 93 32.73 -32.33 29.78
CA ARG A 93 32.17 -32.55 28.46
C ARG A 93 31.42 -31.31 27.94
N TYR A 94 30.85 -30.52 28.86
CA TYR A 94 30.03 -29.37 28.59
C TYR A 94 30.60 -28.11 29.21
N PRO A 95 31.72 -27.60 28.70
CA PRO A 95 32.33 -26.39 29.24
C PRO A 95 31.46 -25.17 28.90
N LEU A 96 31.36 -24.21 29.84
CA LEU A 96 30.72 -22.93 29.56
C LEU A 96 31.56 -22.15 28.57
N ARG A 97 31.09 -22.07 27.30
CA ARG A 97 31.77 -21.40 26.21
C ARG A 97 31.18 -20.00 25.99
N SER A 98 31.95 -19.13 25.34
CA SER A 98 31.47 -17.81 24.92
C SER A 98 30.48 -17.96 23.75
N GLY A 99 29.35 -17.29 23.84
CA GLY A 99 28.31 -17.32 22.81
C GLY A 99 27.11 -18.21 23.14
N ILE A 100 27.19 -18.99 24.22
CA ILE A 100 26.03 -19.73 24.75
C ILE A 100 24.96 -18.74 25.20
N THR A 101 23.71 -18.96 24.82
CA THR A 101 22.55 -18.23 25.29
C THR A 101 22.29 -18.56 26.74
N THR A 102 22.19 -17.57 27.61
CA THR A 102 22.01 -17.77 29.07
C THR A 102 20.88 -16.94 29.65
N SER A 103 20.13 -16.23 28.82
CA SER A 103 19.18 -15.24 29.32
C SER A 103 17.84 -15.26 28.58
N THR A 104 17.63 -16.22 27.70
CA THR A 104 16.42 -16.32 26.86
C THR A 104 16.11 -17.80 26.67
N GLY A 105 14.85 -18.16 26.80
CA GLY A 105 14.30 -19.47 26.48
C GLY A 105 12.82 -19.29 26.16
N TYR A 106 12.26 -20.15 25.36
CA TYR A 106 10.90 -20.08 24.83
C TYR A 106 10.07 -21.33 25.14
N ASP A 107 10.48 -22.15 26.12
CA ASP A 107 9.75 -23.35 26.53
C ASP A 107 8.28 -23.07 26.79
N ASP A 108 7.99 -22.04 27.61
CA ASP A 108 6.63 -21.69 28.01
C ASP A 108 5.76 -21.33 26.79
N GLU A 109 6.31 -20.56 25.83
CA GLU A 109 5.63 -20.16 24.60
C GLU A 109 5.37 -21.36 23.68
N VAL A 110 6.38 -22.21 23.46
CA VAL A 110 6.29 -23.39 22.62
C VAL A 110 5.29 -24.39 23.21
N LEU A 111 5.43 -24.75 24.50
CA LEU A 111 4.53 -25.69 25.17
C LEU A 111 3.09 -25.18 25.23
N SER A 112 2.88 -23.90 25.57
CA SER A 112 1.55 -23.28 25.56
C SER A 112 0.91 -23.34 24.17
N TYR A 113 1.72 -23.16 23.11
CA TYR A 113 1.22 -23.26 21.75
C TYR A 113 0.81 -24.67 21.38
N LEU A 114 1.64 -25.66 21.66
CA LEU A 114 1.33 -27.09 21.44
C LEU A 114 0.05 -27.50 22.18
N ASP A 115 -0.07 -27.10 23.47
CA ASP A 115 -1.28 -27.35 24.27
C ASP A 115 -2.53 -26.69 23.63
N SER A 116 -2.40 -25.48 23.11
CA SER A 116 -3.49 -24.78 22.44
C SER A 116 -3.98 -25.45 21.16
N LEU A 117 -3.10 -26.14 20.47
CA LEU A 117 -3.43 -26.95 19.29
C LEU A 117 -4.07 -28.31 19.67
N GLY A 118 -3.88 -28.75 20.92
CA GLY A 118 -4.31 -30.07 21.42
C GLY A 118 -3.31 -31.18 21.11
N VAL A 119 -2.01 -30.84 21.08
CA VAL A 119 -0.94 -31.84 20.96
C VAL A 119 -0.90 -32.71 22.21
N THR A 120 -0.73 -33.98 22.05
CA THR A 120 -0.66 -35.00 23.12
C THR A 120 0.31 -36.12 22.71
N SER A 121 0.63 -37.02 23.64
CA SER A 121 1.42 -38.21 23.35
C SER A 121 0.76 -39.20 22.35
N ASP A 122 -0.53 -39.04 22.07
CA ASP A 122 -1.24 -39.92 21.15
C ASP A 122 -1.27 -39.40 19.70
N ASN A 123 -0.86 -38.13 19.47
CA ASN A 123 -1.02 -37.49 18.18
C ASN A 123 0.20 -36.72 17.65
N LEU A 124 1.31 -36.65 18.37
CA LEU A 124 2.57 -36.13 17.86
C LEU A 124 3.34 -37.26 17.17
N GLN A 125 3.31 -37.33 15.83
CA GLN A 125 3.84 -38.45 15.09
C GLN A 125 5.34 -38.40 14.83
N PHE A 126 5.91 -37.19 14.70
CA PHE A 126 7.35 -37.06 14.50
C PHE A 126 7.89 -35.70 15.01
N TYR A 127 9.16 -35.71 15.31
CA TYR A 127 9.97 -34.53 15.59
C TYR A 127 11.28 -34.60 14.80
N VAL A 128 11.55 -33.59 13.96
CA VAL A 128 12.81 -33.42 13.24
C VAL A 128 13.65 -32.39 13.99
N ALA A 129 14.67 -32.85 14.67
CA ALA A 129 15.71 -32.04 15.26
C ALA A 129 16.80 -31.79 14.21
N THR A 130 16.81 -30.61 13.60
CA THR A 130 17.55 -30.37 12.35
C THR A 130 19.05 -30.39 12.52
N HIS A 131 19.55 -29.77 13.58
CA HIS A 131 20.97 -29.74 13.94
C HIS A 131 21.12 -29.31 15.41
N PRO A 132 22.30 -29.54 16.06
CA PRO A 132 22.45 -29.41 17.49
C PRO A 132 22.76 -27.98 17.98
N HIS A 133 22.05 -26.97 17.52
CA HIS A 133 22.08 -25.64 18.13
C HIS A 133 20.89 -25.47 19.08
N SER A 134 21.09 -24.75 20.19
CA SER A 134 20.08 -24.58 21.24
C SER A 134 18.85 -23.82 20.75
N ASP A 135 19.01 -22.83 19.89
CA ASP A 135 17.92 -22.07 19.27
C ASP A 135 17.05 -22.90 18.28
N HIS A 136 17.43 -24.18 18.05
CA HIS A 136 16.67 -25.15 17.26
C HIS A 136 16.16 -26.33 18.06
N ILE A 137 16.99 -26.93 18.90
CA ILE A 137 16.61 -28.15 19.60
C ILE A 137 16.58 -28.02 21.14
N GLY A 138 16.74 -26.79 21.67
CA GLY A 138 16.81 -26.55 23.11
C GLY A 138 15.61 -27.14 23.84
N THR A 139 14.39 -26.78 23.51
CA THR A 139 13.17 -27.31 24.15
C THR A 139 12.88 -28.78 23.77
N GLY A 140 13.68 -29.39 22.90
CA GLY A 140 13.38 -30.72 22.30
C GLY A 140 13.30 -31.85 23.32
N ASP A 141 14.13 -31.88 24.34
CA ASP A 141 14.12 -32.91 25.39
C ASP A 141 12.83 -32.86 26.21
N THR A 142 12.34 -31.64 26.50
CA THR A 142 11.08 -31.40 27.21
C THR A 142 9.89 -31.83 26.34
N ILE A 143 9.91 -31.55 25.04
CA ILE A 143 8.87 -32.02 24.10
C ILE A 143 8.82 -33.54 24.05
N VAL A 144 9.98 -34.21 23.96
CA VAL A 144 10.02 -35.68 23.92
C VAL A 144 9.45 -36.27 25.21
N ARG A 145 9.80 -35.73 26.36
CA ARG A 145 9.28 -36.23 27.65
C ARG A 145 7.79 -36.00 27.85
N LEU A 146 7.25 -34.88 27.35
CA LEU A 146 5.83 -34.54 27.55
C LEU A 146 4.90 -35.14 26.51
N TYR A 147 5.31 -35.14 25.23
CA TYR A 147 4.44 -35.50 24.12
C TYR A 147 4.83 -36.80 23.41
N SER A 148 5.98 -37.42 23.76
CA SER A 148 6.41 -38.77 23.30
C SER A 148 6.17 -38.98 21.78
N PRO A 149 6.79 -38.21 20.87
CA PRO A 149 6.57 -38.38 19.44
C PRO A 149 6.90 -39.79 18.99
N ASP A 150 6.13 -40.34 18.04
CA ASP A 150 6.39 -41.71 17.55
C ASP A 150 7.84 -41.89 17.04
N ARG A 151 8.38 -40.84 16.41
CA ARG A 151 9.74 -40.81 15.85
C ARG A 151 10.45 -39.47 16.12
N VAL A 152 11.75 -39.55 16.44
CA VAL A 152 12.66 -38.41 16.50
C VAL A 152 13.78 -38.62 15.49
N TYR A 153 13.90 -37.68 14.55
CA TYR A 153 15.02 -37.60 13.61
C TYR A 153 16.10 -36.71 14.20
N LEU A 154 17.24 -37.30 14.54
CA LEU A 154 18.37 -36.62 15.19
C LEU A 154 19.66 -37.25 14.67
N LEU A 155 20.35 -36.57 13.74
CA LEU A 155 21.62 -37.11 13.21
C LEU A 155 22.66 -37.22 14.32
N PRO A 156 23.63 -38.16 14.21
CA PRO A 156 24.71 -38.28 15.22
C PRO A 156 25.52 -37.00 15.33
N TYR A 157 25.86 -36.63 16.53
CA TYR A 157 26.71 -35.47 16.81
C TYR A 157 27.81 -35.76 17.84
N ASP A 158 28.97 -35.16 17.59
CA ASP A 158 30.11 -35.06 18.52
C ASP A 158 30.89 -33.79 18.18
N ASP A 159 31.39 -33.07 19.19
CA ASP A 159 32.14 -31.82 18.98
C ASP A 159 33.35 -31.98 18.03
N SER A 160 33.88 -33.21 17.87
CA SER A 160 34.96 -33.48 16.90
C SER A 160 34.55 -33.39 15.44
N TYR A 161 33.24 -33.32 15.16
CA TYR A 161 32.72 -33.12 13.79
C TYR A 161 32.82 -31.65 13.34
N ILE A 162 33.14 -30.75 14.28
CA ILE A 162 33.32 -29.32 14.00
C ILE A 162 34.80 -28.95 14.23
N TYR A 163 35.46 -28.44 13.19
CA TYR A 163 36.87 -28.01 13.34
C TYR A 163 37.02 -26.58 13.90
N ASN A 164 36.01 -25.71 13.75
CA ASN A 164 36.01 -24.37 14.32
C ASN A 164 35.49 -24.39 15.75
N THR A 165 36.41 -24.50 16.72
CA THR A 165 36.04 -24.60 18.14
C THR A 165 35.30 -23.38 18.69
N ALA A 166 35.25 -22.26 17.97
CA ALA A 166 34.45 -21.09 18.36
C ALA A 166 32.95 -21.26 18.01
N ARG A 167 32.60 -22.31 17.24
CA ARG A 167 31.25 -22.66 16.83
C ARG A 167 30.68 -23.88 17.57
N LEU A 168 31.32 -24.30 18.65
CA LEU A 168 30.85 -25.46 19.41
C LEU A 168 29.77 -25.10 20.44
N TRP A 169 29.73 -23.87 20.90
CA TRP A 169 28.81 -23.35 21.91
C TRP A 169 28.38 -24.41 22.95
N ASP A 170 27.13 -24.73 23.09
CA ASP A 170 26.54 -25.79 23.92
C ASP A 170 26.00 -26.99 23.10
N ASN A 171 26.36 -27.09 21.82
CA ASN A 171 25.85 -28.07 20.88
C ASN A 171 25.80 -29.51 21.45
N LEU A 172 26.90 -29.98 22.05
CA LEU A 172 26.93 -31.31 22.62
C LEU A 172 26.01 -31.45 23.85
N TYR A 173 25.82 -30.36 24.61
CA TYR A 173 24.95 -30.38 25.78
C TYR A 173 23.49 -30.57 25.37
N VAL A 174 22.96 -29.72 24.49
CA VAL A 174 21.57 -29.82 24.04
C VAL A 174 21.32 -31.13 23.27
N TYR A 175 22.31 -31.58 22.48
CA TYR A 175 22.25 -32.87 21.81
C TYR A 175 22.10 -34.04 22.78
N ASP A 176 22.98 -34.13 23.81
CA ASP A 176 22.95 -35.19 24.80
C ASP A 176 21.69 -35.13 25.68
N GLN A 177 21.15 -33.94 25.97
CA GLN A 177 19.86 -33.75 26.64
C GLN A 177 18.72 -34.38 25.85
N LEU A 178 18.62 -34.04 24.58
CA LEU A 178 17.58 -34.56 23.67
C LEU A 178 17.77 -36.10 23.48
N LEU A 179 18.99 -36.56 23.22
CA LEU A 179 19.27 -37.98 23.06
C LEU A 179 18.87 -38.76 24.33
N THR A 180 19.21 -38.28 25.51
CA THR A 180 18.80 -38.87 26.78
C THR A 180 17.28 -38.93 26.93
N ALA A 181 16.58 -37.85 26.57
CA ALA A 181 15.11 -37.83 26.62
C ALA A 181 14.48 -38.88 25.72
N VAL A 182 15.03 -39.07 24.52
CA VAL A 182 14.57 -40.08 23.58
C VAL A 182 14.82 -41.51 24.09
N GLU A 183 16.01 -41.73 24.69
CA GLU A 183 16.36 -43.07 25.23
C GLU A 183 15.54 -43.43 26.50
N GLU A 184 15.15 -42.45 27.29
CA GLU A 184 14.34 -42.61 28.51
C GLU A 184 12.85 -42.69 28.28
N THR A 185 12.33 -42.24 27.13
CA THR A 185 10.89 -42.17 26.83
C THR A 185 10.43 -43.41 26.06
N GLU A 186 9.58 -44.21 26.70
CA GLU A 186 9.06 -45.46 26.10
C GLU A 186 8.17 -45.12 24.89
N GLY A 187 8.36 -45.85 23.79
CA GLY A 187 7.55 -45.75 22.57
C GLY A 187 8.13 -44.81 21.51
N VAL A 188 9.14 -44.03 21.84
CA VAL A 188 9.82 -43.15 20.88
C VAL A 188 10.83 -43.91 20.05
N THR A 189 10.78 -43.77 18.73
CA THR A 189 11.77 -44.38 17.81
C THR A 189 12.81 -43.31 17.43
N LEU A 190 14.07 -43.55 17.75
CA LEU A 190 15.19 -42.70 17.34
C LEU A 190 15.67 -43.07 15.92
N ILE A 191 15.69 -42.07 15.02
CA ILE A 191 16.22 -42.19 13.67
C ILE A 191 17.48 -41.34 13.54
N GLN A 192 18.65 -42.00 13.60
CA GLN A 192 19.96 -41.31 13.48
C GLN A 192 20.54 -41.42 12.06
N HIS A 193 20.05 -42.30 11.23
CA HIS A 193 20.55 -42.52 9.88
C HIS A 193 19.39 -42.55 8.89
N LEU A 194 19.42 -41.70 7.89
CA LEU A 194 18.42 -41.66 6.84
C LEU A 194 18.87 -42.45 5.62
N ASN A 195 17.97 -43.30 5.11
CA ASN A 195 18.25 -44.17 3.97
C ASN A 195 17.09 -44.11 2.96
N PRO A 196 17.31 -43.49 1.78
CA PRO A 196 16.26 -43.40 0.75
C PRO A 196 15.79 -44.78 0.21
N GLY A 197 16.51 -45.85 0.54
CA GLY A 197 16.11 -47.24 0.22
C GLY A 197 15.33 -47.96 1.31
N ALA A 198 15.08 -47.31 2.46
CA ALA A 198 14.28 -47.86 3.54
C ALA A 198 12.82 -48.02 3.14
N ALA A 199 12.13 -49.03 3.68
CA ALA A 199 10.76 -49.33 3.31
C ALA A 199 9.72 -48.46 4.02
N SER A 200 10.09 -47.88 5.17
CA SER A 200 9.21 -47.02 5.97
C SER A 200 9.97 -45.94 6.73
N ALA A 201 9.24 -44.98 7.29
CA ALA A 201 9.79 -43.91 8.13
C ALA A 201 10.47 -44.47 9.38
N GLU A 202 9.93 -45.56 9.98
CA GLU A 202 10.49 -46.23 11.16
C GLU A 202 11.83 -46.90 10.84
N GLU A 203 12.06 -47.28 9.59
CA GLU A 203 13.32 -47.81 9.09
C GLU A 203 14.30 -46.75 8.60
N GLY A 204 13.94 -45.47 8.76
CA GLY A 204 14.76 -44.31 8.38
C GLY A 204 14.55 -43.80 6.95
N SER A 205 13.41 -44.08 6.32
CA SER A 205 13.09 -43.41 5.04
C SER A 205 13.02 -41.89 5.24
N PRO A 206 13.72 -41.08 4.41
CA PRO A 206 13.55 -39.61 4.45
C PRO A 206 12.21 -39.16 3.83
N ASP A 207 11.52 -40.05 3.08
CA ASP A 207 10.26 -39.80 2.40
C ASP A 207 9.12 -40.57 3.07
N PHE A 208 8.10 -39.85 3.57
CA PHE A 208 6.94 -40.49 4.20
C PHE A 208 5.66 -39.64 4.11
N ALA A 209 4.51 -40.31 4.17
CA ALA A 209 3.21 -39.66 4.27
C ALA A 209 2.93 -39.24 5.73
N PHE A 210 2.31 -38.09 5.90
CA PHE A 210 1.85 -37.56 7.17
C PHE A 210 0.48 -36.90 6.99
N GLY A 211 -0.58 -37.62 7.23
CA GLY A 211 -1.94 -37.20 6.92
C GLY A 211 -2.07 -36.75 5.46
N ASN A 212 -2.44 -35.49 5.25
CA ASN A 212 -2.54 -34.88 3.91
C ASN A 212 -1.19 -34.39 3.36
N PHE A 213 -0.11 -34.43 4.13
CA PHE A 213 1.22 -34.05 3.67
C PHE A 213 2.01 -35.25 3.14
N GLN A 214 2.86 -34.98 2.17
CA GLN A 214 4.04 -35.78 1.86
C GLN A 214 5.26 -35.03 2.37
N ILE A 215 6.01 -35.68 3.26
CA ILE A 215 7.22 -35.12 3.89
C ILE A 215 8.46 -35.71 3.21
N GLN A 216 9.46 -34.89 2.94
CA GLN A 216 10.78 -35.28 2.48
C GLN A 216 11.82 -34.57 3.36
N ILE A 217 12.60 -35.31 4.12
CA ILE A 217 13.76 -34.81 4.84
C ILE A 217 14.93 -34.76 3.87
N VAL A 218 15.66 -33.64 3.85
CA VAL A 218 16.76 -33.38 2.91
C VAL A 218 18.03 -32.98 3.67
N ASN A 219 19.16 -32.99 2.98
CA ASN A 219 20.49 -32.66 3.52
C ASN A 219 20.97 -33.63 4.60
N TYR A 220 20.69 -34.90 4.43
CA TYR A 220 21.04 -35.98 5.38
C TYR A 220 22.34 -36.71 5.04
N GLU A 221 23.16 -36.18 4.17
CA GLU A 221 24.46 -36.74 3.81
C GLU A 221 25.42 -36.66 5.01
N GLU A 222 26.01 -37.80 5.39
CA GLU A 222 26.84 -37.93 6.60
C GLU A 222 28.34 -37.81 6.30
N ASP A 223 28.75 -37.00 5.35
CA ASP A 223 30.16 -36.80 5.00
C ASP A 223 30.97 -36.09 6.10
N TYR A 224 30.31 -35.35 6.99
CA TYR A 224 30.89 -34.67 8.16
C TYR A 224 31.48 -35.69 9.17
N LEU A 225 31.01 -36.92 9.20
CA LEU A 225 31.61 -37.97 10.05
C LEU A 225 33.05 -38.31 9.67
N THR A 226 33.43 -38.01 8.44
CA THR A 226 34.79 -38.28 7.90
C THR A 226 35.54 -37.02 7.51
N SER A 227 34.85 -35.90 7.35
CA SER A 227 35.39 -34.60 6.97
C SER A 227 34.72 -33.51 7.81
N PRO A 228 35.31 -33.20 8.99
CA PRO A 228 34.71 -32.21 9.90
C PRO A 228 34.40 -30.88 9.21
N LYS A 229 33.27 -30.30 9.56
CA LYS A 229 32.73 -29.04 9.04
C LYS A 229 33.18 -27.86 9.88
N GLU A 230 32.97 -26.64 9.40
CA GLU A 230 33.23 -25.43 10.15
C GLU A 230 32.19 -25.20 11.25
N ASP A 231 30.93 -25.47 10.93
CA ASP A 231 29.74 -25.24 11.76
C ASP A 231 28.75 -26.40 11.62
N ALA A 232 27.91 -26.63 12.63
CA ALA A 232 26.85 -27.62 12.58
C ALA A 232 25.76 -27.31 11.53
N ASN A 233 25.59 -26.06 11.15
CA ASN A 233 24.69 -25.65 10.07
C ASN A 233 24.99 -26.35 8.74
N GLN A 234 26.24 -26.77 8.52
CA GLN A 234 26.66 -27.45 7.29
C GLN A 234 26.19 -28.91 7.18
N PHE A 235 25.54 -29.45 8.20
CA PHE A 235 24.82 -30.73 8.15
C PHE A 235 23.40 -30.62 8.71
N CYS A 236 22.85 -29.42 8.72
CA CYS A 236 21.50 -29.15 9.13
C CYS A 236 20.49 -29.85 8.21
N LEU A 237 19.52 -30.57 8.76
CA LEU A 237 18.41 -31.14 8.02
C LEU A 237 17.43 -30.05 7.58
N GLY A 238 16.84 -30.22 6.39
CA GLY A 238 15.68 -29.44 5.95
C GLY A 238 14.48 -30.35 5.71
N VAL A 239 13.31 -29.75 5.64
CA VAL A 239 12.05 -30.46 5.38
C VAL A 239 11.30 -29.86 4.22
N ILE A 240 10.98 -30.66 3.22
CA ILE A 240 10.03 -30.32 2.17
C ILE A 240 8.68 -30.91 2.54
N ALA A 241 7.67 -30.09 2.72
CA ALA A 241 6.29 -30.50 2.98
C ALA A 241 5.42 -30.18 1.76
N SER A 242 4.72 -31.19 1.24
CA SER A 242 3.86 -31.04 0.07
C SER A 242 2.44 -31.50 0.37
N ALA A 243 1.43 -30.67 0.04
CA ALA A 243 0.01 -31.01 0.19
C ALA A 243 -0.81 -30.30 -0.89
N ASN A 244 -1.83 -30.96 -1.46
CA ASN A 244 -2.78 -30.36 -2.42
C ASN A 244 -2.13 -29.66 -3.63
N ASN A 245 -1.00 -30.15 -4.12
CA ASN A 245 -0.12 -29.56 -5.16
C ASN A 245 0.63 -28.30 -4.73
N HIS A 246 0.64 -27.98 -3.46
CA HIS A 246 1.44 -26.91 -2.88
C HIS A 246 2.69 -27.47 -2.22
N ARG A 247 3.74 -26.67 -2.13
CA ARG A 247 5.03 -27.08 -1.58
C ARG A 247 5.61 -26.00 -0.65
N ALA A 248 6.08 -26.45 0.50
CA ALA A 248 6.88 -25.66 1.41
C ALA A 248 8.30 -26.22 1.51
N PHE A 249 9.28 -25.33 1.68
CA PHE A 249 10.64 -25.69 2.06
C PHE A 249 10.98 -25.03 3.39
N LEU A 250 11.02 -25.85 4.44
CA LEU A 250 11.42 -25.48 5.79
C LEU A 250 12.94 -25.69 5.87
N THR A 251 13.67 -24.61 5.73
CA THR A 251 15.10 -24.63 5.46
C THR A 251 15.94 -24.80 6.72
N SER A 252 15.39 -24.43 7.89
CA SER A 252 16.18 -24.31 9.11
C SER A 252 17.50 -23.53 8.82
N ASP A 253 18.64 -24.01 9.29
CA ASP A 253 19.92 -23.32 9.11
C ASP A 253 20.76 -23.83 7.93
N ILE A 254 20.15 -24.52 6.97
CA ILE A 254 20.85 -24.86 5.73
C ILE A 254 21.37 -23.59 5.09
N ASP A 255 22.68 -23.51 4.90
CA ASP A 255 23.34 -22.41 4.19
C ASP A 255 23.76 -22.84 2.75
N ASP A 256 24.30 -21.91 1.99
CA ASP A 256 24.82 -22.19 0.65
C ASP A 256 26.35 -22.06 0.55
N VAL A 257 27.06 -22.04 1.70
CA VAL A 257 28.51 -21.88 1.77
C VAL A 257 29.22 -23.00 0.99
N GLU A 258 28.75 -24.23 1.09
CA GLU A 258 29.22 -25.40 0.30
C GLU A 258 28.33 -25.71 -0.91
N GLY A 259 27.32 -24.88 -1.17
CA GLY A 259 26.36 -25.08 -2.28
C GLY A 259 25.22 -26.03 -1.92
N ASP A 260 24.96 -26.27 -0.65
CA ASP A 260 23.96 -27.23 -0.18
C ASP A 260 22.53 -26.77 -0.50
N ALA A 261 22.20 -25.52 -0.20
CA ALA A 261 20.87 -24.97 -0.51
C ALA A 261 20.58 -25.04 -2.02
N SER A 262 21.51 -24.59 -2.87
CA SER A 262 21.37 -24.65 -4.33
C SER A 262 21.30 -26.09 -4.87
N ARG A 263 22.03 -27.02 -4.27
CA ARG A 263 21.98 -28.44 -4.60
C ARG A 263 20.62 -29.06 -4.30
N ILE A 264 20.04 -28.74 -3.15
CA ILE A 264 18.70 -29.21 -2.74
C ILE A 264 17.64 -28.66 -3.69
N VAL A 265 17.66 -27.37 -4.00
CA VAL A 265 16.73 -26.76 -4.97
C VAL A 265 16.77 -27.49 -6.31
N SER A 266 17.97 -27.76 -6.82
CA SER A 266 18.16 -28.46 -8.08
C SER A 266 17.69 -29.94 -8.03
N ASN A 267 18.04 -30.68 -6.97
CA ASN A 267 17.75 -32.10 -6.85
C ASN A 267 16.26 -32.36 -6.65
N TYR A 268 15.56 -31.50 -5.92
CA TYR A 268 14.14 -31.65 -5.59
C TYR A 268 13.23 -30.77 -6.43
N GLY A 269 13.77 -29.98 -7.35
CA GLY A 269 13.00 -29.11 -8.26
C GLY A 269 12.18 -28.07 -7.51
N LEU A 270 12.76 -27.38 -6.53
CA LEU A 270 12.11 -26.39 -5.68
C LEU A 270 12.07 -25.02 -6.38
N TYR A 271 11.38 -24.94 -7.51
CA TYR A 271 11.22 -23.72 -8.30
C TYR A 271 9.78 -23.24 -8.22
N SER A 272 9.58 -21.95 -7.89
CA SER A 272 8.24 -21.33 -7.73
C SER A 272 7.38 -22.13 -6.76
N ILE A 273 7.85 -22.29 -5.53
CA ILE A 273 7.14 -22.96 -4.43
C ILE A 273 6.23 -21.98 -3.69
N ASP A 274 5.33 -22.51 -2.86
CA ASP A 274 4.34 -21.67 -2.19
C ASP A 274 4.91 -21.02 -0.93
N LEU A 275 5.76 -21.72 -0.15
CA LEU A 275 6.33 -21.18 1.09
C LEU A 275 7.80 -21.60 1.26
N MET A 276 8.58 -20.69 1.78
CA MET A 276 9.95 -20.93 2.21
C MET A 276 10.22 -20.21 3.52
N THR A 277 10.87 -20.88 4.49
CA THR A 277 11.48 -20.18 5.63
C THR A 277 12.85 -19.63 5.24
N SER A 278 13.32 -18.58 5.93
CA SER A 278 14.67 -18.06 5.69
C SER A 278 15.72 -19.09 6.09
N ASN A 279 16.72 -19.29 5.27
CA ASN A 279 17.88 -20.08 5.61
C ASN A 279 18.64 -19.36 6.74
N HIS A 280 19.03 -20.07 7.77
CA HIS A 280 19.86 -19.59 8.87
C HIS A 280 19.43 -18.19 9.34
N HIS A 281 18.16 -18.07 9.70
CA HIS A 281 17.52 -16.83 10.19
C HIS A 281 17.77 -15.60 9.30
N GLY A 282 18.10 -15.78 8.01
CA GLY A 282 18.42 -14.68 7.10
C GLY A 282 19.80 -14.06 7.31
N TYR A 283 20.73 -14.74 7.98
CA TYR A 283 22.10 -14.25 8.11
C TYR A 283 22.76 -14.02 6.74
N PRO A 284 23.59 -12.98 6.60
CA PRO A 284 24.35 -12.73 5.38
C PRO A 284 25.14 -13.96 4.94
N ASN A 285 25.09 -14.30 3.67
CA ASN A 285 25.69 -15.47 3.03
C ASN A 285 24.94 -16.81 3.22
N ALA A 286 23.87 -16.86 3.98
CA ALA A 286 23.02 -18.06 4.01
C ALA A 286 22.17 -18.22 2.74
N VAL A 287 21.84 -17.11 2.08
CA VAL A 287 21.06 -17.06 0.84
C VAL A 287 21.61 -15.96 -0.06
N ASP A 288 21.72 -16.20 -1.35
CA ASP A 288 22.05 -15.20 -2.33
C ASP A 288 20.86 -14.87 -3.26
N ALA A 289 21.04 -13.81 -4.08
CA ALA A 289 20.02 -13.34 -5.01
C ALA A 289 19.63 -14.38 -6.07
N ASP A 290 20.60 -15.13 -6.59
CA ASP A 290 20.37 -16.14 -7.64
C ASP A 290 19.58 -17.33 -7.07
N TYR A 291 19.89 -17.74 -5.84
CA TYR A 291 19.16 -18.78 -5.11
C TYR A 291 17.70 -18.35 -4.87
N LEU A 292 17.48 -17.16 -4.31
CA LEU A 292 16.12 -16.63 -4.07
C LEU A 292 15.32 -16.50 -5.37
N ALA A 293 15.95 -16.02 -6.43
CA ALA A 293 15.30 -15.93 -7.74
C ALA A 293 14.94 -17.30 -8.33
N ALA A 294 15.74 -18.33 -8.05
CA ALA A 294 15.49 -19.71 -8.50
C ALA A 294 14.33 -20.33 -7.72
N VAL A 295 14.32 -20.23 -6.39
CA VAL A 295 13.23 -20.76 -5.55
C VAL A 295 11.95 -19.98 -5.77
N ASN A 296 12.01 -18.65 -5.81
CA ASN A 296 10.89 -17.75 -6.06
C ASN A 296 9.61 -18.14 -5.29
N PRO A 297 9.65 -18.18 -3.94
CA PRO A 297 8.51 -18.59 -3.13
C PRO A 297 7.40 -17.53 -3.15
N GLU A 298 6.14 -17.93 -3.02
CA GLU A 298 5.05 -16.98 -2.82
C GLU A 298 5.14 -16.30 -1.44
N TYR A 299 5.41 -17.10 -0.39
CA TYR A 299 5.63 -16.66 0.99
C TYR A 299 7.08 -16.90 1.38
N PHE A 300 7.78 -15.85 1.78
CA PHE A 300 9.10 -15.94 2.40
C PHE A 300 8.96 -15.57 3.89
N ILE A 301 9.16 -16.55 4.77
CA ILE A 301 9.02 -16.34 6.22
C ILE A 301 10.41 -16.20 6.83
N GLN A 302 10.75 -14.99 7.23
CA GLN A 302 11.96 -14.68 7.98
C GLN A 302 11.81 -15.20 9.42
N THR A 303 12.56 -16.24 9.77
CA THR A 303 12.53 -16.89 11.10
C THR A 303 13.44 -16.22 12.12
N GLY A 304 13.69 -14.94 11.97
CA GLY A 304 14.52 -14.12 12.86
C GLY A 304 14.22 -12.65 12.68
N ASP A 305 14.99 -11.81 13.40
CA ASP A 305 14.87 -10.37 13.31
C ASP A 305 15.17 -9.90 11.87
N PHE A 306 14.29 -9.08 11.32
CA PHE A 306 14.44 -8.53 9.97
C PHE A 306 15.76 -7.76 9.77
N ARG A 307 16.33 -7.22 10.86
CA ARG A 307 17.64 -6.53 10.86
C ARG A 307 18.83 -7.44 10.54
N ILE A 308 18.67 -8.75 10.64
CA ILE A 308 19.75 -9.72 10.36
C ILE A 308 20.01 -9.77 8.87
N MET A 309 18.97 -9.70 8.02
CA MET A 309 19.12 -9.71 6.57
C MET A 309 19.95 -8.52 6.10
N ASP A 310 20.83 -8.74 5.13
CA ASP A 310 21.55 -7.65 4.49
C ASP A 310 20.67 -6.90 3.49
N ASN A 311 21.17 -5.75 3.05
CA ASN A 311 20.40 -4.91 2.12
C ASN A 311 20.21 -5.57 0.75
N ASP A 312 21.17 -6.35 0.28
CA ASP A 312 21.13 -6.99 -1.05
C ASP A 312 20.08 -8.10 -1.05
N THR A 313 19.95 -8.86 0.04
CA THR A 313 18.86 -9.83 0.25
C THR A 313 17.49 -9.14 0.25
N VAL A 314 17.32 -8.06 1.03
CA VAL A 314 16.05 -7.30 1.08
C VAL A 314 15.70 -6.68 -0.27
N GLU A 315 16.69 -6.11 -1.00
CA GLU A 315 16.47 -5.58 -2.35
C GLU A 315 16.05 -6.69 -3.33
N THR A 316 16.61 -7.88 -3.19
CA THR A 316 16.26 -9.04 -4.02
C THR A 316 14.84 -9.50 -3.75
N LEU A 317 14.46 -9.73 -2.51
CA LEU A 317 13.10 -10.09 -2.09
C LEU A 317 12.07 -9.08 -2.63
N THR A 318 12.39 -7.79 -2.48
CA THR A 318 11.54 -6.69 -2.97
C THR A 318 11.43 -6.69 -4.50
N SER A 319 12.55 -6.85 -5.21
CA SER A 319 12.59 -6.79 -6.68
C SER A 319 11.86 -7.97 -7.34
N LEU A 320 11.86 -9.11 -6.68
CA LEU A 320 11.12 -10.31 -7.08
C LEU A 320 9.63 -10.22 -6.74
N GLY A 321 9.23 -9.25 -5.89
CA GLY A 321 7.85 -9.08 -5.44
C GLY A 321 7.38 -10.20 -4.52
N LEU A 322 8.30 -10.80 -3.74
CA LEU A 322 7.98 -11.86 -2.79
C LEU A 322 7.25 -11.28 -1.59
N ARG A 323 6.31 -12.03 -1.04
CA ARG A 323 5.60 -11.69 0.19
C ARG A 323 6.47 -12.07 1.38
N VAL A 324 6.97 -11.07 2.11
CA VAL A 324 7.95 -11.24 3.20
C VAL A 324 7.30 -10.98 4.55
N PHE A 325 7.37 -11.95 5.45
CA PHE A 325 6.87 -11.86 6.81
C PHE A 325 7.98 -12.27 7.79
N SER A 326 8.12 -11.55 8.91
CA SER A 326 9.13 -11.84 9.94
C SER A 326 8.46 -12.32 11.21
N THR A 327 8.85 -13.49 11.71
CA THR A 327 8.29 -14.06 12.94
C THR A 327 8.48 -13.14 14.14
N THR A 328 9.64 -12.50 14.26
CA THR A 328 9.97 -11.58 15.37
C THR A 328 9.03 -10.37 15.43
N GLU A 329 8.56 -9.86 14.30
CA GLU A 329 7.66 -8.68 14.25
C GLU A 329 6.23 -9.00 14.70
N TYR A 330 5.87 -10.28 14.80
CA TYR A 330 4.59 -10.76 15.33
C TYR A 330 4.68 -11.27 16.76
N SER A 331 5.88 -11.33 17.34
CA SER A 331 6.09 -11.76 18.73
C SER A 331 5.24 -10.92 19.69
N GLY A 332 4.45 -11.59 20.52
CA GLY A 332 3.49 -10.95 21.43
C GLY A 332 2.14 -10.57 20.84
N ASP A 333 2.02 -10.49 19.50
CA ASP A 333 0.75 -10.18 18.81
C ASP A 333 0.09 -11.45 18.26
N LEU A 334 0.87 -12.32 17.62
CA LEU A 334 0.43 -13.62 17.10
C LEU A 334 1.39 -14.71 17.61
N PRO A 335 0.88 -15.86 18.08
CA PRO A 335 1.73 -16.95 18.56
C PRO A 335 2.42 -17.71 17.41
N ALA A 336 1.90 -17.65 16.19
CA ALA A 336 2.49 -18.26 15.00
C ALA A 336 2.01 -17.59 13.71
N VAL A 337 2.86 -17.55 12.70
CA VAL A 337 2.47 -17.40 11.30
C VAL A 337 1.97 -18.77 10.82
N ILE A 338 0.73 -18.83 10.34
CA ILE A 338 0.09 -20.07 9.90
C ILE A 338 -0.12 -20.02 8.39
N ALA A 339 0.46 -20.95 7.67
CA ALA A 339 0.18 -21.16 6.25
C ALA A 339 -0.74 -22.37 6.08
N ASP A 340 -1.88 -22.19 5.44
CA ASP A 340 -2.92 -23.19 5.22
C ASP A 340 -2.86 -23.73 3.79
N PHE A 341 -2.46 -24.98 3.64
CA PHE A 341 -2.30 -25.74 2.41
C PHE A 341 -3.55 -26.60 2.08
N SER A 342 -4.61 -26.47 2.84
CA SER A 342 -5.81 -27.32 2.70
C SER A 342 -6.62 -27.02 1.45
N GLY A 343 -6.47 -25.84 0.86
CA GLY A 343 -7.26 -25.33 -0.26
C GLY A 343 -6.60 -25.51 -1.62
N SER A 344 -7.16 -24.82 -2.62
CA SER A 344 -6.60 -24.73 -3.98
C SER A 344 -5.56 -23.62 -4.13
N ALA A 345 -5.38 -22.78 -3.13
CA ALA A 345 -4.35 -21.78 -2.96
C ALA A 345 -3.88 -21.83 -1.50
N VAL A 346 -2.64 -21.50 -1.27
CA VAL A 346 -2.14 -21.29 0.10
C VAL A 346 -2.67 -19.95 0.60
N THR A 347 -3.08 -19.91 1.86
CA THR A 347 -3.50 -18.69 2.56
C THR A 347 -2.80 -18.61 3.91
N SER A 348 -2.73 -17.41 4.48
CA SER A 348 -2.09 -17.21 5.79
C SER A 348 -2.93 -16.33 6.71
N ASN A 349 -2.75 -16.50 8.02
CA ASN A 349 -3.34 -15.62 9.03
C ASN A 349 -2.72 -14.21 9.03
N VAL A 350 -1.67 -13.99 8.24
CA VAL A 350 -1.02 -12.68 8.03
C VAL A 350 -1.34 -12.08 6.65
N ASP A 351 -2.26 -12.69 5.88
CA ASP A 351 -2.72 -12.12 4.62
C ASP A 351 -3.45 -10.78 4.85
N ASP A 352 -3.23 -9.82 3.93
CA ASP A 352 -3.85 -8.49 3.94
C ASP A 352 -3.54 -7.66 5.22
N THR A 353 -2.42 -7.94 5.91
CA THR A 353 -1.98 -7.21 7.09
C THR A 353 -0.98 -6.09 6.73
N TYR A 354 -0.86 -5.09 7.63
CA TYR A 354 0.18 -4.07 7.54
C TYR A 354 1.27 -4.35 8.57
N GLU A 355 2.53 -4.41 8.10
CA GLU A 355 3.69 -4.64 8.93
C GLU A 355 4.65 -3.43 8.89
N ILE A 356 5.44 -3.32 9.96
CA ILE A 356 6.49 -2.32 10.09
C ILE A 356 7.76 -3.05 10.52
N TYR A 357 8.73 -3.16 9.61
CA TYR A 357 10.00 -3.80 9.90
C TYR A 357 11.10 -2.77 10.12
N ARG A 358 11.96 -3.05 11.07
CA ARG A 358 13.16 -2.26 11.30
C ARG A 358 14.31 -2.87 10.51
N GLY A 359 14.73 -2.21 9.43
CA GLY A 359 15.89 -2.63 8.64
C GLY A 359 17.22 -2.42 9.38
N ARG A 360 18.30 -2.94 8.80
CA ARG A 360 19.69 -2.82 9.31
C ARG A 360 20.14 -1.37 9.57
N SER A 361 19.65 -0.42 8.79
CA SER A 361 19.87 1.01 8.96
C SER A 361 19.10 1.63 10.13
N SER A 362 18.39 0.84 10.91
CA SER A 362 17.46 1.26 11.98
C SER A 362 16.26 2.10 11.49
N LYS A 363 16.06 2.19 10.17
CA LYS A 363 14.87 2.82 9.59
C LYS A 363 13.69 1.86 9.62
N LEU A 364 12.50 2.42 9.82
CA LEU A 364 11.24 1.66 9.77
C LEU A 364 10.72 1.64 8.34
N VAL A 365 10.43 0.46 7.83
CA VAL A 365 9.90 0.20 6.49
C VAL A 365 8.49 -0.35 6.63
N ALA A 366 7.56 0.18 5.86
CA ALA A 366 6.18 -0.30 5.84
C ALA A 366 5.97 -1.38 4.78
N TYR A 367 5.21 -2.39 5.15
CA TYR A 367 4.76 -3.46 4.26
C TYR A 367 3.23 -3.58 4.34
N HIS A 368 2.63 -4.04 3.26
CA HIS A 368 1.24 -4.48 3.22
C HIS A 368 1.19 -5.83 2.51
N ASP A 369 0.61 -6.82 3.17
CA ASP A 369 0.57 -8.19 2.61
C ASP A 369 1.97 -8.73 2.26
N GLY A 370 2.96 -8.40 3.10
CA GLY A 370 4.36 -8.78 2.89
C GLY A 370 5.09 -8.01 1.77
N ILE A 371 4.46 -7.06 1.10
CA ILE A 371 5.05 -6.25 0.01
C ILE A 371 5.34 -4.83 0.52
N PRO A 372 6.51 -4.22 0.18
CA PRO A 372 6.81 -2.84 0.56
C PRO A 372 5.70 -1.87 0.16
N TYR A 373 5.23 -1.07 1.10
CA TYR A 373 4.06 -0.20 0.96
C TYR A 373 4.39 1.27 1.08
N SER A 374 3.67 2.11 0.32
CA SER A 374 3.74 3.57 0.41
C SER A 374 2.33 4.15 0.54
N GLY A 375 2.18 5.13 1.43
CA GLY A 375 0.90 5.79 1.68
C GLY A 375 0.50 5.77 3.14
N PHE A 376 -0.75 6.19 3.41
CA PHE A 376 -1.34 6.12 4.74
C PHE A 376 -1.88 4.72 5.02
N PHE A 377 -1.69 4.24 6.25
CA PHE A 377 -2.27 2.97 6.72
C PHE A 377 -2.54 3.02 8.21
N THR A 378 -3.25 2.00 8.72
CA THR A 378 -3.55 1.85 10.14
C THR A 378 -3.10 0.47 10.61
N ARG A 379 -2.34 0.43 11.72
CA ARG A 379 -1.92 -0.81 12.40
C ARG A 379 -2.15 -0.64 13.90
N GLY A 380 -2.77 -1.62 14.54
CA GLY A 380 -3.05 -1.55 15.99
C GLY A 380 -3.89 -0.32 16.41
N GLY A 381 -4.74 0.21 15.52
CA GLY A 381 -5.54 1.42 15.76
C GLY A 381 -4.77 2.74 15.65
N GLN A 382 -3.48 2.71 15.34
CA GLN A 382 -2.62 3.87 15.11
C GLN A 382 -2.45 4.13 13.61
N LYS A 383 -2.37 5.41 13.23
CA LYS A 383 -2.21 5.85 11.84
C LYS A 383 -0.75 6.15 11.53
N TYR A 384 -0.30 5.72 10.36
CA TYR A 384 1.06 5.87 9.87
C TYR A 384 1.08 6.42 8.45
N TYR A 385 2.24 6.89 8.02
CA TYR A 385 2.50 7.24 6.63
C TYR A 385 3.91 6.79 6.21
N ALA A 386 3.97 6.04 5.10
CA ALA A 386 5.22 5.66 4.46
C ALA A 386 5.43 6.46 3.17
N ASP A 387 6.63 6.97 2.96
CA ASP A 387 7.02 7.73 1.78
C ASP A 387 7.16 6.85 0.52
N SER A 388 7.54 7.45 -0.60
CA SER A 388 7.74 6.73 -1.87
C SER A 388 8.92 5.75 -1.86
N SER A 389 9.74 5.75 -0.81
CA SER A 389 10.82 4.78 -0.57
C SER A 389 10.39 3.74 0.47
N HIS A 390 9.09 3.64 0.77
CA HIS A 390 8.49 2.74 1.74
C HIS A 390 8.90 2.99 3.21
N LEU A 391 9.60 4.11 3.48
CA LEU A 391 10.07 4.45 4.81
C LEU A 391 9.00 5.20 5.59
N LEU A 392 8.80 4.83 6.86
CA LEU A 392 7.96 5.61 7.75
C LEU A 392 8.52 7.01 7.95
N VAL A 393 7.64 8.00 7.86
CA VAL A 393 7.96 9.38 8.18
C VAL A 393 7.91 9.56 9.69
N CYS A 394 9.08 9.66 10.33
CA CYS A 394 9.22 9.69 11.79
C CYS A 394 9.76 11.03 12.29
N SER A 395 9.38 11.41 13.52
CA SER A 395 9.91 12.59 14.26
C SER A 395 9.85 13.90 13.46
N THR A 396 8.81 14.11 12.67
CA THR A 396 8.70 15.31 11.82
C THR A 396 7.27 15.72 11.58
N SER A 397 7.11 16.96 11.06
CA SER A 397 5.84 17.41 10.52
C SER A 397 5.96 17.61 9.01
N TRP A 398 4.94 17.20 8.26
CA TRP A 398 4.88 17.41 6.82
C TRP A 398 3.47 17.81 6.42
N ARG A 399 3.38 18.44 5.26
CA ARG A 399 2.11 18.85 4.68
C ARG A 399 1.80 18.03 3.45
N ASP A 400 0.65 17.40 3.43
CA ASP A 400 0.08 16.85 2.22
C ASP A 400 -0.50 17.99 1.38
N THR A 401 0.08 18.23 0.21
CA THR A 401 -0.31 19.32 -0.68
C THR A 401 -1.63 19.05 -1.42
N GLU A 402 -2.09 17.81 -1.47
CA GLU A 402 -3.36 17.44 -2.11
C GLU A 402 -4.54 17.61 -1.15
N THR A 403 -4.39 17.18 0.08
CA THR A 403 -5.44 17.30 1.10
C THR A 403 -5.38 18.61 1.87
N GLY A 404 -4.23 19.27 1.91
CA GLY A 404 -3.98 20.46 2.72
C GLY A 404 -3.92 20.18 4.21
N ILE A 405 -3.69 18.93 4.58
CA ILE A 405 -3.55 18.52 5.97
C ILE A 405 -2.07 18.53 6.35
N GLU A 406 -1.77 19.06 7.50
CA GLU A 406 -0.46 18.96 8.15
C GLU A 406 -0.51 17.81 9.16
N TYR A 407 0.44 16.90 9.03
CA TYR A 407 0.62 15.74 9.90
C TYR A 407 1.86 15.92 10.74
N THR A 408 1.85 15.39 11.96
CA THR A 408 3.03 15.28 12.81
C THR A 408 3.15 13.85 13.29
N SER A 409 4.33 13.25 13.15
CA SER A 409 4.63 11.91 13.63
C SER A 409 5.66 11.92 14.75
N ASP A 410 5.59 10.90 15.60
CA ASP A 410 6.57 10.60 16.65
C ASP A 410 7.79 9.81 16.11
N GLU A 411 8.65 9.37 17.02
CA GLU A 411 9.86 8.61 16.69
C GLU A 411 9.58 7.22 16.11
N ASN A 412 8.40 6.67 16.35
CA ASN A 412 7.94 5.38 15.84
C ASN A 412 7.10 5.51 14.57
N GLY A 413 6.95 6.74 14.04
CA GLY A 413 6.16 7.02 12.85
C GLY A 413 4.66 7.12 13.07
N VAL A 414 4.18 7.03 14.33
CA VAL A 414 2.76 7.19 14.65
C VAL A 414 2.35 8.63 14.41
N ILE A 415 1.29 8.85 13.64
CA ILE A 415 0.73 10.19 13.44
C ILE A 415 0.02 10.61 14.71
N THR A 416 0.62 11.58 15.42
CA THR A 416 0.14 12.10 16.70
C THR A 416 -0.71 13.36 16.57
N ASN A 417 -0.60 14.04 15.44
CA ASN A 417 -1.40 15.23 15.14
C ASN A 417 -1.75 15.30 13.65
N GLU A 418 -2.98 15.74 13.39
CA GLU A 418 -3.55 15.92 12.05
C GLU A 418 -4.41 17.20 12.09
N ARG A 419 -4.05 18.22 11.28
CA ARG A 419 -4.79 19.48 11.23
C ARG A 419 -4.84 20.04 9.82
N HIS A 420 -5.92 20.67 9.44
CA HIS A 420 -5.99 21.45 8.21
C HIS A 420 -5.10 22.70 8.29
N VAL A 421 -4.40 22.99 7.21
CA VAL A 421 -3.56 24.18 7.14
C VAL A 421 -4.40 25.37 6.72
N ILE A 422 -4.31 26.48 7.48
CA ILE A 422 -4.89 27.77 7.12
C ILE A 422 -4.25 28.26 5.82
N GLY A 423 -5.09 28.73 4.87
CA GLY A 423 -4.64 29.31 3.63
C GLY A 423 -4.98 28.51 2.38
N TRP A 424 -4.23 28.77 1.31
CA TRP A 424 -4.47 28.16 0.01
C TRP A 424 -4.06 26.69 -0.05
N VAL A 425 -4.99 25.84 -0.50
CA VAL A 425 -4.81 24.39 -0.67
C VAL A 425 -5.32 24.01 -2.06
N LYS A 426 -4.56 23.20 -2.78
CA LYS A 426 -4.97 22.62 -4.06
C LYS A 426 -5.38 21.15 -3.86
N ARG A 427 -6.64 20.81 -4.20
CA ARG A 427 -7.20 19.46 -4.11
C ARG A 427 -7.87 19.10 -5.42
N ASP A 428 -7.56 17.95 -5.99
CA ASP A 428 -8.12 17.48 -7.28
C ASP A 428 -8.01 18.53 -8.41
N GLY A 429 -6.88 19.23 -8.46
CA GLY A 429 -6.63 20.29 -9.44
C GLY A 429 -7.36 21.61 -9.17
N LYS A 430 -8.19 21.71 -8.15
CA LYS A 430 -8.95 22.89 -7.74
C LYS A 430 -8.32 23.57 -6.53
N TRP A 431 -8.43 24.89 -6.44
CA TRP A 431 -7.94 25.66 -5.31
C TRP A 431 -9.04 25.95 -4.31
N TYR A 432 -8.71 25.83 -3.02
CA TYR A 432 -9.53 26.14 -1.86
C TYR A 432 -8.75 27.07 -0.93
N TYR A 433 -9.44 27.82 -0.11
CA TYR A 433 -8.83 28.57 0.99
C TYR A 433 -9.45 28.13 2.31
N TYR A 434 -8.64 27.70 3.27
CA TYR A 434 -9.11 27.22 4.58
C TYR A 434 -8.94 28.30 5.64
N ASN A 435 -9.96 28.46 6.49
CA ASN A 435 -9.95 29.29 7.66
C ASN A 435 -9.24 28.60 8.84
N ASP A 436 -9.07 29.36 9.91
CA ASP A 436 -8.56 28.88 11.20
C ASP A 436 -9.53 27.93 11.95
N ASP A 437 -10.79 27.86 11.52
CA ASP A 437 -11.78 26.88 11.98
C ASP A 437 -11.77 25.58 11.16
N GLU A 438 -10.76 25.39 10.30
CA GLU A 438 -10.56 24.21 9.44
C GLU A 438 -11.65 23.98 8.38
N THR A 439 -12.48 25.00 8.13
CA THR A 439 -13.51 24.94 7.10
C THR A 439 -13.05 25.64 5.80
N PRO A 440 -13.46 25.16 4.62
CA PRO A 440 -13.24 25.88 3.37
C PRO A 440 -13.95 27.23 3.38
N TYR A 441 -13.22 28.28 3.08
CA TYR A 441 -13.80 29.62 2.91
C TYR A 441 -14.75 29.63 1.72
N THR A 442 -15.85 30.36 1.82
CA THR A 442 -16.80 30.59 0.74
C THR A 442 -17.13 32.08 0.63
N GLY A 443 -17.40 32.55 -0.59
CA GLY A 443 -17.69 33.95 -0.86
C GLY A 443 -16.44 34.75 -1.24
N TRP A 444 -16.52 36.08 -1.04
CA TRP A 444 -15.48 37.02 -1.41
C TRP A 444 -14.32 37.02 -0.39
N LEU A 445 -13.10 36.83 -0.88
CA LEU A 445 -11.87 36.78 -0.10
C LEU A 445 -10.88 37.82 -0.62
N THR A 446 -10.39 38.71 0.26
CA THR A 446 -9.34 39.68 -0.08
C THR A 446 -8.06 39.34 0.70
N LEU A 447 -6.98 39.08 -0.04
CA LEU A 447 -5.65 38.80 0.50
C LEU A 447 -4.62 39.63 -0.26
N ASP A 448 -3.72 40.28 0.43
CA ASP A 448 -2.60 41.07 -0.16
C ASP A 448 -3.05 41.99 -1.30
N HIS A 449 -4.16 42.72 -1.09
CA HIS A 449 -4.79 43.64 -2.06
C HIS A 449 -5.35 42.95 -3.33
N LYS A 450 -5.48 41.61 -3.34
CA LYS A 450 -6.10 40.85 -4.40
C LYS A 450 -7.43 40.28 -3.91
N THR A 451 -8.40 40.27 -4.78
CA THR A 451 -9.75 39.77 -4.50
C THR A 451 -10.00 38.47 -5.24
N TYR A 452 -10.51 37.50 -4.52
CA TYR A 452 -10.87 36.18 -4.99
C TYR A 452 -12.33 35.89 -4.67
N TYR A 453 -12.91 34.89 -5.31
CA TYR A 453 -14.22 34.36 -4.96
C TYR A 453 -14.16 32.85 -4.85
N LEU A 454 -14.65 32.31 -3.74
CA LEU A 454 -14.79 30.88 -3.51
C LEU A 454 -16.28 30.53 -3.60
N GLY A 455 -16.63 29.55 -4.41
CA GLY A 455 -18.00 29.08 -4.58
C GLY A 455 -18.60 28.51 -3.29
N ALA A 456 -19.87 28.15 -3.32
CA ALA A 456 -20.53 27.48 -2.20
C ALA A 456 -19.91 26.09 -1.89
N ASP A 457 -19.20 25.52 -2.84
CA ASP A 457 -18.41 24.30 -2.70
C ASP A 457 -16.97 24.55 -2.23
N GLY A 458 -16.62 25.80 -1.93
CA GLY A 458 -15.28 26.24 -1.52
C GLY A 458 -14.28 26.35 -2.66
N VAL A 459 -14.66 26.07 -3.89
CA VAL A 459 -13.73 26.11 -5.04
C VAL A 459 -13.48 27.55 -5.50
N MET A 460 -12.22 27.92 -5.67
CA MET A 460 -11.79 29.22 -6.19
C MET A 460 -12.28 29.43 -7.64
N ALA A 461 -12.96 30.54 -7.87
CA ALA A 461 -13.44 30.94 -9.18
C ALA A 461 -12.28 31.33 -10.12
N THR A 462 -12.37 30.93 -11.39
CA THR A 462 -11.49 31.36 -12.49
C THR A 462 -12.33 31.60 -13.74
N GLY A 463 -11.89 32.52 -14.60
CA GLY A 463 -12.65 32.87 -15.79
C GLY A 463 -13.90 33.71 -15.46
N TRP A 464 -14.95 33.57 -16.27
CA TRP A 464 -16.20 34.29 -16.10
C TRP A 464 -17.07 33.68 -14.99
N LEU A 465 -17.56 34.55 -14.10
CA LEU A 465 -18.51 34.20 -13.04
C LEU A 465 -19.74 35.11 -13.12
N LEU A 466 -20.92 34.52 -13.13
CA LEU A 466 -22.19 35.24 -12.92
C LEU A 466 -22.60 35.10 -11.46
N LEU A 467 -22.70 36.23 -10.77
CA LEU A 467 -23.09 36.28 -9.35
C LEU A 467 -24.12 37.39 -9.16
N ASP A 468 -25.28 37.06 -8.63
CA ASP A 468 -26.41 37.96 -8.34
C ASP A 468 -26.89 38.80 -9.54
N GLY A 469 -26.65 38.30 -10.77
CA GLY A 469 -27.01 38.96 -12.03
C GLY A 469 -25.88 39.76 -12.68
N ASP A 470 -24.75 39.93 -12.00
CA ASP A 470 -23.56 40.64 -12.47
C ASP A 470 -22.46 39.64 -12.90
N TYR A 471 -21.73 39.99 -13.97
CA TYR A 471 -20.60 39.23 -14.44
C TYR A 471 -19.28 39.77 -13.90
N TYR A 472 -18.44 38.87 -13.45
CA TYR A 472 -17.06 39.09 -13.02
C TYR A 472 -16.11 38.23 -13.82
N TYR A 473 -14.85 38.63 -13.89
CA TYR A 473 -13.82 37.83 -14.53
C TYR A 473 -12.61 37.66 -13.61
N PHE A 474 -12.19 36.43 -13.46
CA PHE A 474 -11.03 36.04 -12.64
C PHE A 474 -9.91 35.51 -13.53
N SER A 475 -8.66 35.83 -13.19
CA SER A 475 -7.48 35.27 -13.86
C SER A 475 -7.39 33.75 -13.67
N GLY A 476 -6.48 33.08 -14.37
CA GLY A 476 -6.17 31.68 -14.14
C GLY A 476 -5.60 31.40 -12.74
N SER A 477 -5.07 32.42 -12.04
CA SER A 477 -4.63 32.37 -10.64
C SER A 477 -5.73 32.78 -9.65
N GLY A 478 -6.97 33.00 -10.11
CA GLY A 478 -8.13 33.30 -9.27
C GLY A 478 -8.30 34.77 -8.90
N GLU A 479 -7.41 35.66 -9.33
CA GLU A 479 -7.52 37.09 -9.00
C GLU A 479 -8.62 37.75 -9.81
N MET A 480 -9.54 38.47 -9.15
CA MET A 480 -10.56 39.29 -9.81
C MET A 480 -9.89 40.34 -10.70
N GLN A 481 -10.29 40.40 -11.93
CA GLN A 481 -9.79 41.36 -12.91
C GLN A 481 -10.65 42.62 -12.92
N THR A 482 -10.01 43.78 -13.12
CA THR A 482 -10.68 45.09 -13.24
C THR A 482 -10.12 45.86 -14.43
N GLY A 483 -10.83 46.94 -14.84
CA GLY A 483 -10.44 47.73 -16.00
C GLY A 483 -10.63 47.03 -17.33
N TRP A 484 -9.88 47.43 -18.32
CA TRP A 484 -9.95 46.86 -19.67
C TRP A 484 -9.34 45.47 -19.74
N GLN A 485 -10.13 44.48 -20.23
CA GLN A 485 -9.69 43.12 -20.40
C GLN A 485 -9.92 42.66 -21.85
N PHE A 486 -8.91 41.98 -22.42
CA PHE A 486 -9.03 41.37 -23.75
C PHE A 486 -9.20 39.85 -23.61
N ILE A 487 -10.43 39.38 -23.78
CA ILE A 487 -10.79 37.97 -23.51
C ILE A 487 -11.45 37.38 -24.75
N SER A 488 -10.97 36.24 -25.22
CA SER A 488 -11.53 35.53 -26.38
C SER A 488 -11.79 36.44 -27.58
N ASN A 489 -10.80 37.27 -27.93
CA ASN A 489 -10.81 38.20 -29.07
C ASN A 489 -11.79 39.40 -28.94
N ASN A 490 -12.31 39.66 -27.75
CA ASN A 490 -13.17 40.82 -27.44
C ASN A 490 -12.63 41.62 -26.28
N TRP A 491 -12.91 42.93 -26.31
CA TRP A 491 -12.63 43.83 -25.23
C TRP A 491 -13.83 43.98 -24.31
N TYR A 492 -13.58 43.86 -23.01
CA TYR A 492 -14.55 44.08 -21.94
C TYR A 492 -13.99 45.11 -20.98
N TYR A 493 -14.89 45.81 -20.29
CA TYR A 493 -14.51 46.68 -19.19
C TYR A 493 -15.15 46.18 -17.90
N LEU A 494 -14.31 45.96 -16.91
CA LEU A 494 -14.71 45.58 -15.56
C LEU A 494 -14.53 46.76 -14.66
N ALA A 495 -15.56 47.18 -13.95
CA ALA A 495 -15.53 48.38 -13.09
C ALA A 495 -14.34 48.28 -12.09
N LYS A 496 -13.55 49.36 -11.96
CA LYS A 496 -12.31 49.35 -11.17
C LYS A 496 -12.56 49.16 -9.67
N ASP A 497 -13.71 49.60 -9.18
CA ASP A 497 -14.14 49.59 -7.79
C ASP A 497 -14.89 48.29 -7.41
N THR A 498 -15.68 47.75 -8.31
CA THR A 498 -16.56 46.61 -8.03
C THR A 498 -16.17 45.32 -8.76
N GLY A 499 -15.42 45.41 -9.87
CA GLY A 499 -15.13 44.26 -10.75
C GLY A 499 -16.29 43.85 -11.68
N ILE A 500 -17.45 44.54 -11.58
CA ILE A 500 -18.64 44.21 -12.39
C ILE A 500 -18.39 44.55 -13.85
N MET A 501 -18.72 43.63 -14.74
CA MET A 501 -18.62 43.81 -16.18
C MET A 501 -19.61 44.85 -16.65
N TYR A 502 -19.12 45.86 -17.35
CA TYR A 502 -20.00 46.83 -18.00
C TYR A 502 -20.66 46.18 -19.23
N SER A 503 -21.96 46.25 -19.28
CA SER A 503 -22.75 45.76 -20.38
C SER A 503 -23.84 46.76 -20.80
N SER A 504 -24.28 46.63 -22.02
CA SER A 504 -25.48 47.32 -22.51
C SER A 504 -25.41 48.87 -22.42
N GLY A 505 -24.86 49.47 -23.43
CA GLY A 505 -24.93 50.94 -23.57
C GLY A 505 -23.61 51.68 -23.63
N TRP A 506 -23.68 52.96 -23.34
CA TRP A 506 -22.54 53.86 -23.42
C TRP A 506 -21.76 53.90 -22.09
N HIS A 507 -20.46 53.88 -22.20
CA HIS A 507 -19.56 54.04 -21.04
C HIS A 507 -18.47 55.07 -21.37
N ALA A 508 -18.29 56.03 -20.52
CA ALA A 508 -17.17 56.97 -20.58
C ALA A 508 -16.00 56.43 -19.73
N ASP A 509 -14.88 56.18 -20.37
CA ASP A 509 -13.66 55.82 -19.63
C ASP A 509 -13.34 56.94 -18.61
N PRO A 510 -13.20 56.63 -17.33
CA PRO A 510 -13.09 57.65 -16.28
C PRO A 510 -11.83 58.53 -16.37
N GLU A 511 -10.76 58.05 -17.00
CA GLU A 511 -9.48 58.75 -17.14
C GLU A 511 -9.40 59.54 -18.45
N THR A 512 -9.67 58.88 -19.56
CA THR A 512 -9.52 59.50 -20.88
C THR A 512 -10.78 60.21 -21.37
N LYS A 513 -11.92 60.04 -20.69
CA LYS A 513 -13.23 60.53 -21.05
C LYS A 513 -13.69 60.04 -22.44
N THR A 514 -13.04 59.03 -22.95
CA THR A 514 -13.42 58.42 -24.22
C THR A 514 -14.71 57.61 -24.07
N MET A 515 -15.65 57.79 -25.01
CA MET A 515 -16.93 57.10 -25.01
C MET A 515 -16.80 55.78 -25.73
N TYR A 516 -17.23 54.71 -25.09
CA TYR A 516 -17.34 53.36 -25.62
C TYR A 516 -18.79 52.88 -25.58
N TYR A 517 -19.15 51.99 -26.48
CA TYR A 517 -20.45 51.32 -26.47
C TYR A 517 -20.25 49.83 -26.24
N PHE A 518 -20.96 49.28 -25.29
CA PHE A 518 -20.92 47.87 -24.97
C PHE A 518 -22.21 47.19 -25.38
N TYR A 519 -22.09 46.01 -26.00
CA TYR A 519 -23.23 45.16 -26.29
C TYR A 519 -23.85 44.60 -25.01
N THR A 520 -25.07 44.04 -25.10
CA THR A 520 -25.75 43.39 -23.97
C THR A 520 -24.97 42.23 -23.36
N TRP A 521 -24.10 41.60 -24.14
CA TRP A 521 -23.20 40.53 -23.69
C TRP A 521 -21.85 41.05 -23.16
N GLY A 522 -21.67 42.33 -23.01
CA GLY A 522 -20.52 42.95 -22.38
C GLY A 522 -19.33 43.30 -23.28
N GLY A 523 -19.31 42.84 -24.53
CA GLY A 523 -18.21 43.19 -25.44
C GLY A 523 -18.29 44.64 -25.95
N ALA A 524 -17.13 45.31 -26.06
CA ALA A 524 -17.04 46.67 -26.61
C ALA A 524 -17.23 46.65 -28.14
N ALA A 525 -18.06 47.56 -28.68
CA ALA A 525 -18.22 47.78 -30.10
C ALA A 525 -16.91 48.31 -30.69
N ARG A 526 -16.38 47.67 -31.71
CA ARG A 526 -15.15 48.07 -32.39
C ARG A 526 -15.17 47.65 -33.86
N ASN A 527 -14.49 48.41 -34.71
CA ASN A 527 -14.38 48.17 -36.15
C ASN A 527 -15.75 47.88 -36.80
N THR A 528 -16.80 48.59 -36.39
CA THR A 528 -18.17 48.43 -36.79
C THR A 528 -18.90 49.74 -36.92
N THR A 529 -20.07 49.75 -37.54
CA THR A 529 -20.98 50.91 -37.54
C THR A 529 -22.33 50.41 -37.02
N LEU A 530 -22.80 51.05 -35.94
CA LEU A 530 -24.10 50.79 -35.33
C LEU A 530 -25.06 51.96 -35.58
N THR A 531 -26.38 51.70 -35.65
CA THR A 531 -27.40 52.71 -35.57
C THR A 531 -27.98 52.69 -34.16
N LEU A 532 -27.68 53.75 -33.41
CA LEU A 532 -28.06 53.89 -31.99
C LEU A 532 -28.95 55.12 -31.88
N ASN A 533 -30.18 54.96 -31.41
CA ASN A 533 -31.17 56.03 -31.29
C ASN A 533 -31.35 56.85 -32.59
N GLY A 534 -31.29 56.21 -33.77
CA GLY A 534 -31.42 56.85 -35.08
C GLY A 534 -30.12 57.45 -35.65
N TYR A 535 -29.03 57.46 -34.89
CA TYR A 535 -27.74 58.00 -35.32
C TYR A 535 -26.77 56.90 -35.70
N ARG A 536 -26.10 57.05 -36.86
CA ARG A 536 -25.06 56.11 -37.28
C ARG A 536 -23.74 56.44 -36.61
N VAL A 537 -23.25 55.55 -35.77
CA VAL A 537 -22.00 55.68 -35.06
C VAL A 537 -21.01 54.67 -35.58
N LYS A 538 -19.86 55.16 -36.07
CA LYS A 538 -18.75 54.29 -36.52
C LYS A 538 -17.71 54.17 -35.42
N PHE A 539 -17.41 52.91 -35.06
CA PHE A 539 -16.40 52.56 -34.06
C PHE A 539 -15.08 52.19 -34.74
N LEU A 540 -13.98 52.72 -34.23
CA LEU A 540 -12.63 52.38 -34.66
C LEU A 540 -12.21 51.00 -34.17
N SER A 541 -11.07 50.49 -34.64
CA SER A 541 -10.58 49.16 -34.27
C SER A 541 -10.28 49.03 -32.78
N TRP A 542 -9.99 50.08 -32.08
CA TRP A 542 -9.76 50.16 -30.64
C TRP A 542 -11.02 50.50 -29.81
N GLY A 543 -12.18 50.67 -30.43
CA GLY A 543 -13.49 50.88 -29.79
C GLY A 543 -13.94 52.33 -29.67
N GLY A 544 -13.07 53.31 -29.91
CA GLY A 544 -13.44 54.71 -29.87
C GLY A 544 -14.31 55.13 -31.07
N ILE A 545 -15.09 56.19 -30.92
CA ILE A 545 -15.98 56.71 -31.96
C ILE A 545 -15.19 57.45 -33.04
N SER A 546 -15.51 57.18 -34.32
CA SER A 546 -14.90 57.87 -35.43
C SER A 546 -15.72 59.13 -35.79
N GLY A 547 -15.12 60.31 -35.64
CA GLY A 547 -15.71 61.60 -35.95
C GLY A 547 -16.46 62.25 -34.78
N SER A 548 -17.47 63.08 -35.10
CA SER A 548 -18.30 63.74 -34.11
C SER A 548 -19.76 63.33 -34.27
N THR A 549 -20.47 63.13 -33.17
CA THR A 549 -21.87 62.69 -33.18
C THR A 549 -22.59 62.99 -31.88
N TRP A 550 -23.92 63.07 -31.95
CA TRP A 550 -24.79 63.14 -30.80
C TRP A 550 -25.07 61.72 -30.26
N LEU A 551 -25.05 61.60 -28.95
CA LEU A 551 -25.42 60.39 -28.23
C LEU A 551 -26.51 60.69 -27.21
N TYR A 552 -27.45 59.76 -27.07
CA TYR A 552 -28.46 59.79 -26.02
C TYR A 552 -28.22 58.66 -25.05
N HIS A 553 -28.02 59.02 -23.78
CA HIS A 553 -27.70 58.05 -22.71
C HIS A 553 -28.28 58.57 -21.39
N ASP A 554 -28.93 57.71 -20.63
CA ASP A 554 -29.51 57.97 -19.32
C ASP A 554 -30.38 59.24 -19.25
N GLY A 555 -31.24 59.39 -20.27
CA GLY A 555 -32.16 60.53 -20.31
C GLY A 555 -31.54 61.84 -20.76
N ALA A 556 -30.26 61.87 -21.08
CA ALA A 556 -29.55 63.11 -21.48
C ALA A 556 -28.89 62.95 -22.87
N TRP A 557 -28.70 64.09 -23.56
CA TRP A 557 -27.93 64.19 -24.77
C TRP A 557 -26.49 64.57 -24.47
N TYR A 558 -25.54 63.95 -25.19
CA TYR A 558 -24.11 64.22 -25.16
C TYR A 558 -23.61 64.44 -26.58
N TYR A 559 -22.63 65.30 -26.75
CA TYR A 559 -21.96 65.45 -28.04
C TYR A 559 -20.52 64.94 -27.94
N VAL A 560 -20.18 63.97 -28.78
CA VAL A 560 -18.81 63.43 -28.84
C VAL A 560 -18.07 64.15 -29.98
N GLN A 561 -16.88 64.65 -29.64
CA GLN A 561 -15.91 65.23 -30.56
C GLN A 561 -14.52 64.70 -30.22
N LYS A 562 -13.81 64.21 -31.24
CA LYS A 562 -12.46 63.62 -31.03
C LYS A 562 -12.43 62.58 -29.89
N TYR A 563 -13.36 61.60 -29.96
CA TYR A 563 -13.48 60.42 -29.10
C TYR A 563 -14.09 60.64 -27.71
N SER A 564 -14.17 61.91 -27.21
CA SER A 564 -14.67 62.23 -25.87
C SER A 564 -15.91 63.11 -25.94
N CYS A 565 -16.75 63.02 -24.91
CA CYS A 565 -17.81 64.01 -24.73
C CYS A 565 -17.20 65.39 -24.51
N VAL A 566 -17.76 66.41 -25.17
CA VAL A 566 -17.45 67.81 -24.84
C VAL A 566 -18.17 68.17 -23.58
N THR A 567 -17.49 68.91 -22.69
CA THR A 567 -17.97 69.19 -21.33
C THR A 567 -17.79 70.65 -20.98
N ASN A 568 -18.60 71.15 -20.04
CA ASN A 568 -18.46 72.40 -19.32
C ASN A 568 -18.18 73.61 -20.21
N GLY A 569 -19.13 73.88 -21.15
CA GLY A 569 -18.97 75.09 -22.01
C GLY A 569 -19.93 75.16 -23.18
N TRP A 570 -19.74 76.22 -23.97
CA TRP A 570 -20.49 76.43 -25.21
C TRP A 570 -19.79 75.86 -26.40
N TYR A 571 -20.55 75.14 -27.20
CA TYR A 571 -20.07 74.51 -28.44
C TYR A 571 -20.98 74.84 -29.63
N GLN A 572 -20.41 75.27 -30.74
CA GLN A 572 -21.15 75.47 -31.96
C GLN A 572 -21.15 74.11 -32.76
N ILE A 573 -22.31 73.53 -32.89
CA ILE A 573 -22.51 72.25 -33.58
C ILE A 573 -23.57 72.45 -34.66
N ASP A 574 -23.23 72.14 -35.92
CA ASP A 574 -24.10 72.31 -37.10
C ASP A 574 -24.78 73.70 -37.18
N GLY A 575 -24.06 74.73 -36.79
CA GLY A 575 -24.52 76.15 -36.82
C GLY A 575 -25.33 76.60 -35.61
N ALA A 576 -25.69 75.70 -34.71
CA ALA A 576 -26.39 76.07 -33.45
C ALA A 576 -25.46 76.00 -32.26
N TRP A 577 -25.76 76.81 -31.26
CA TRP A 577 -24.98 76.85 -30.00
C TRP A 577 -25.65 76.04 -28.92
N TYR A 578 -24.86 75.14 -28.30
CA TYR A 578 -25.28 74.28 -27.23
C TYR A 578 -24.37 74.45 -26.01
N PHE A 579 -24.95 74.39 -24.82
CA PHE A 579 -24.17 74.37 -23.58
C PHE A 579 -24.14 73.03 -22.97
N MET A 580 -22.93 72.52 -22.72
CA MET A 580 -22.73 71.20 -22.11
C MET A 580 -22.36 71.36 -20.63
N ASN A 581 -22.99 70.63 -19.77
CA ASN A 581 -22.70 70.58 -18.33
C ASN A 581 -21.31 70.00 -18.07
N ALA A 582 -20.86 70.05 -16.82
CA ALA A 582 -19.56 69.50 -16.41
C ALA A 582 -19.47 67.98 -16.61
N ASP A 583 -20.58 67.26 -16.51
CA ASP A 583 -20.71 65.85 -16.77
C ASP A 583 -20.81 65.50 -18.28
N GLY A 584 -20.84 66.49 -19.16
CA GLY A 584 -20.98 66.36 -20.59
C GLY A 584 -22.42 66.28 -21.09
N SER A 585 -23.42 66.30 -20.24
CA SER A 585 -24.81 66.29 -20.63
C SER A 585 -25.24 67.64 -21.24
N LEU A 586 -26.13 67.60 -22.25
CA LEU A 586 -26.68 68.79 -22.84
C LEU A 586 -27.62 69.47 -21.85
N LYS A 587 -27.36 70.76 -21.59
CA LYS A 587 -28.24 71.55 -20.77
C LYS A 587 -29.52 71.85 -21.55
N GLN A 588 -30.67 71.43 -21.05
CA GLN A 588 -31.98 71.63 -21.67
C GLN A 588 -32.95 72.32 -20.74
N ASN A 589 -33.85 73.16 -21.32
CA ASN A 589 -35.01 73.73 -20.66
C ASN A 589 -34.70 74.60 -19.41
N GLU A 590 -33.51 75.16 -19.34
CA GLU A 590 -33.12 76.08 -18.29
C GLU A 590 -32.71 77.42 -18.86
N SER A 591 -33.17 78.50 -18.23
CA SER A 591 -32.66 79.84 -18.51
C SER A 591 -31.42 80.09 -17.62
N PHE A 592 -30.33 80.53 -18.21
CA PHE A 592 -29.15 80.94 -17.47
C PHE A 592 -28.63 82.31 -17.90
N GLN A 593 -28.08 83.00 -16.94
CA GLN A 593 -27.58 84.32 -17.19
C GLN A 593 -26.18 84.26 -17.79
N ILE A 594 -26.03 84.71 -19.03
CA ILE A 594 -24.72 84.84 -19.67
C ILE A 594 -24.07 86.10 -18.99
N GLY A 595 -23.01 85.88 -18.27
CA GLY A 595 -22.20 86.97 -17.73
C GLY A 595 -21.77 87.92 -18.87
N ARG A 596 -21.78 89.28 -18.64
CA ARG A 596 -21.36 90.27 -19.65
C ARG A 596 -19.94 89.91 -20.12
N ALA A 597 -19.85 89.68 -21.43
CA ALA A 597 -18.54 89.62 -22.08
C ALA A 597 -17.95 91.06 -21.95
N HIS A 598 -16.83 91.18 -21.30
CA HIS A 598 -16.03 92.36 -21.49
C HIS A 598 -15.40 92.33 -22.86
N VAL A 599 -15.78 93.28 -23.69
CA VAL A 599 -15.18 93.57 -25.01
C VAL A 599 -13.77 94.09 -24.80
#